data_c0fbdad8e8edad537d95d91d24ad3024
#
_entry.id   c0fbdad8e8edad537d95d91d24ad3024
#
_cell.length_a   1.000
_cell.length_b   1.000
_cell.length_c   1.000
_cell.angle_alpha   90.00
_cell.angle_beta   90.00
_cell.angle_gamma   90.00
#
_symmetry.space_group_name_H-M   'P 1'
#
loop_
_entity.id
_entity.type
_entity.pdbx_description
1 polymer ?
#
loop_
_entity_poly.entity_id
_entity_poly.type
_entity_poly.pdbx_seq_one_letter_code
_entity_poly.pdbx_strand_id
1 'polypeptide(L)'
;MFQIGEVCQTHSAMDSAPFPAPKLVSASPTHARFEWFLLHAGFVVIGIITASLGPLIPVYTRMWGITDAQAGVFFPAQYFTSLLGVIATSWLLPRFGPSKVLSAGFLFLTLGMGFLGVSPWYLTAFCVTLNGFGYGLANPTTNLRGTQLPSSNVAAAVSLLNFSWGVGAVLCPLLVGALVPSIGVRGLGLCVAILTLAISVMHFFRHAPIPVAALQRPRHTFADWKEKLSIGPAIPLVLLFFLYVGTEASFGGWVAALEKRLPSSVHTSALAIAPSVFYGFLLLGRGLAPLALRHYSTMRISLTGLVTACLGGTAIILAHTQLVLLMGVGTAGFGCAAVYPIFITWLADLYPHDANWIGAVFFSAGSLGGAFLPQFVGIIATKSHSLRAGFMVPLVGSILMVLLALRTRTETTRSSPP
;
A
#
# COMPACT_ATOMS: atom_id res chain seq x y z
N MET A 1 18.31 -39.80 58.46
CA MET A 1 19.49 -40.61 58.18
C MET A 1 19.74 -40.59 56.72
N PHE A 2 20.91 -40.18 56.28
CA PHE A 2 21.48 -39.96 54.95
C PHE A 2 21.19 -38.66 54.26
N GLN A 3 22.14 -37.74 54.45
CA GLN A 3 22.57 -36.67 53.54
C GLN A 3 23.16 -37.29 52.28
N ILE A 4 22.86 -36.67 51.13
CA ILE A 4 23.70 -36.55 49.92
C ILE A 4 23.28 -35.22 49.33
N GLY A 5 24.00 -34.16 49.23
CA GLY A 5 25.38 -34.01 48.83
C GLY A 5 25.31 -32.91 47.74
N GLU A 6 25.78 -31.72 48.14
CA GLU A 6 26.04 -30.59 47.23
C GLU A 6 26.94 -31.04 46.06
N VAL A 7 26.48 -30.85 44.81
CA VAL A 7 27.37 -30.86 43.65
C VAL A 7 27.04 -29.71 42.76
N CYS A 8 27.93 -28.76 42.79
CA CYS A 8 28.37 -27.85 41.72
C CYS A 8 27.39 -26.83 41.12
N GLN A 9 27.29 -25.72 41.82
CA GLN A 9 27.24 -24.42 41.16
C GLN A 9 28.60 -24.11 40.54
N THR A 10 28.77 -24.28 39.26
CA THR A 10 29.74 -23.54 38.43
C THR A 10 29.22 -23.53 37.02
N HIS A 11 28.24 -22.70 36.75
CA HIS A 11 28.08 -22.12 35.42
C HIS A 11 28.35 -20.63 35.53
N SER A 12 29.54 -20.31 35.06
CA SER A 12 30.09 -19.03 34.73
C SER A 12 28.99 -18.03 34.34
N ALA A 13 28.91 -16.98 35.16
CA ALA A 13 28.31 -15.73 34.77
C ALA A 13 29.11 -15.20 33.56
N MET A 14 28.69 -15.58 32.37
CA MET A 14 29.08 -14.85 31.15
C MET A 14 28.34 -13.53 31.23
N ASP A 15 29.07 -12.49 31.58
CA ASP A 15 28.69 -11.09 31.46
C ASP A 15 28.00 -10.85 30.12
N SER A 16 26.67 -10.83 30.12
CA SER A 16 25.86 -10.20 29.08
C SER A 16 25.95 -8.71 29.31
N ALA A 17 27.07 -8.11 28.89
CA ALA A 17 27.13 -6.67 28.72
C ALA A 17 25.98 -6.28 27.80
N PRO A 18 25.08 -5.38 28.21
CA PRO A 18 24.01 -4.94 27.34
C PRO A 18 24.65 -4.35 26.06
N PHE A 19 24.29 -4.86 24.90
CA PHE A 19 24.73 -4.32 23.63
C PHE A 19 24.59 -2.79 23.69
N PRO A 20 25.67 -2.03 23.42
CA PRO A 20 25.59 -0.58 23.46
C PRO A 20 24.49 -0.17 22.44
N ALA A 21 23.47 0.51 22.95
CA ALA A 21 22.44 1.08 22.11
C ALA A 21 23.13 1.84 20.98
N PRO A 22 22.74 1.66 19.72
CA PRO A 22 23.39 2.32 18.60
C PRO A 22 23.40 3.81 18.89
N LYS A 23 24.60 4.43 18.98
CA LYS A 23 24.74 5.88 19.13
C LYS A 23 24.03 6.52 17.95
N LEU A 24 22.82 6.97 18.18
CA LEU A 24 22.11 7.86 17.26
C LEU A 24 23.05 9.06 17.05
N VAL A 25 23.63 9.16 15.87
CA VAL A 25 24.37 10.36 15.48
C VAL A 25 23.38 11.50 15.67
N SER A 26 23.64 12.39 16.61
CA SER A 26 22.77 13.49 16.98
C SER A 26 22.73 14.47 15.80
N ALA A 27 21.81 14.21 14.86
CA ALA A 27 21.47 15.21 13.86
C ALA A 27 20.93 16.43 14.60
N SER A 28 21.40 17.63 14.24
CA SER A 28 20.87 18.85 14.85
C SER A 28 19.34 18.85 14.73
N PRO A 29 18.60 19.39 15.72
CA PRO A 29 17.13 19.37 15.71
C PRO A 29 16.51 19.96 14.44
N THR A 30 17.15 20.95 13.83
CA THR A 30 16.74 21.54 12.55
C THR A 30 16.88 20.59 11.38
N HIS A 31 17.96 19.80 11.32
CA HIS A 31 18.14 18.79 10.27
C HIS A 31 17.11 17.67 10.37
N ALA A 32 16.77 17.22 11.57
CA ALA A 32 15.76 16.20 11.79
C ALA A 32 14.34 16.69 11.39
N ARG A 33 13.97 17.93 11.76
CA ARG A 33 12.68 18.54 11.36
C ARG A 33 12.55 18.67 9.85
N PHE A 34 13.58 19.13 9.17
CA PHE A 34 13.57 19.24 7.71
C PHE A 34 13.47 17.87 7.03
N GLU A 35 14.12 16.85 7.57
CA GLU A 35 14.02 15.50 7.04
C GLU A 35 12.61 14.92 7.22
N TRP A 36 11.98 15.10 8.38
CA TRP A 36 10.59 14.76 8.59
C TRP A 36 9.67 15.44 7.57
N PHE A 37 9.84 16.75 7.37
CA PHE A 37 9.07 17.48 6.36
C PHE A 37 9.25 16.87 4.97
N LEU A 38 10.48 16.55 4.57
CA LEU A 38 10.78 15.99 3.25
C LEU A 38 10.15 14.60 3.06
N LEU A 39 10.18 13.75 4.11
CA LEU A 39 9.53 12.44 4.07
C LEU A 39 8.00 12.57 3.94
N HIS A 40 7.37 13.48 4.71
CA HIS A 40 5.93 13.73 4.61
C HIS A 40 5.54 14.28 3.24
N ALA A 41 6.25 15.28 2.73
CA ALA A 41 6.03 15.83 1.39
C ALA A 41 6.18 14.76 0.31
N GLY A 42 7.21 13.92 0.42
CA GLY A 42 7.42 12.77 -0.46
C GLY A 42 6.25 11.79 -0.44
N PHE A 43 5.72 11.46 0.74
CA PHE A 43 4.58 10.56 0.86
C PHE A 43 3.27 11.14 0.32
N VAL A 44 3.02 12.44 0.48
CA VAL A 44 1.89 13.11 -0.17
C VAL A 44 1.99 12.97 -1.70
N VAL A 45 3.16 13.24 -2.27
CA VAL A 45 3.37 13.13 -3.72
C VAL A 45 3.26 11.67 -4.20
N ILE A 46 3.80 10.72 -3.44
CA ILE A 46 3.63 9.29 -3.72
C ILE A 46 2.14 8.91 -3.68
N GLY A 47 1.37 9.42 -2.72
CA GLY A 47 -0.08 9.20 -2.65
C GLY A 47 -0.81 9.72 -3.89
N ILE A 48 -0.45 10.91 -4.37
CA ILE A 48 -0.98 11.48 -5.63
C ILE A 48 -0.65 10.55 -6.80
N ILE A 49 0.58 10.10 -6.95
CA ILE A 49 1.02 9.28 -8.08
C ILE A 49 0.33 7.91 -8.07
N THR A 50 0.34 7.23 -6.93
CA THR A 50 -0.22 5.86 -6.83
C THR A 50 -1.73 5.82 -6.98
N ALA A 51 -2.44 6.85 -6.52
CA ALA A 51 -3.89 6.97 -6.68
C ALA A 51 -4.31 7.51 -8.05
N SER A 52 -3.38 8.02 -8.88
CA SER A 52 -3.70 8.70 -10.14
C SER A 52 -4.31 7.80 -11.22
N LEU A 53 -4.02 6.49 -11.19
CA LEU A 53 -4.57 5.57 -12.19
C LEU A 53 -6.11 5.62 -12.21
N GLY A 54 -6.76 5.58 -11.04
CA GLY A 54 -8.21 5.59 -10.94
C GLY A 54 -8.87 6.75 -11.71
N PRO A 55 -8.62 8.00 -11.34
CA PRO A 55 -9.23 9.14 -12.02
C PRO A 55 -8.73 9.35 -13.45
N LEU A 56 -7.58 8.81 -13.85
CA LEU A 56 -7.06 8.91 -15.22
C LEU A 56 -7.60 7.82 -16.16
N ILE A 57 -8.09 6.67 -15.68
CA ILE A 57 -8.68 5.63 -16.55
C ILE A 57 -9.76 6.19 -17.49
N PRO A 58 -10.79 6.94 -17.04
CA PRO A 58 -11.81 7.48 -17.93
C PRO A 58 -11.24 8.52 -18.91
N VAL A 59 -10.15 9.18 -18.58
CA VAL A 59 -9.44 10.09 -19.49
C VAL A 59 -8.71 9.29 -20.56
N TYR A 60 -7.97 8.25 -20.17
CA TYR A 60 -7.22 7.39 -21.09
C TYR A 60 -8.11 6.63 -22.07
N THR A 61 -9.22 6.05 -21.57
CA THR A 61 -10.17 5.34 -22.44
C THR A 61 -10.78 6.26 -23.50
N ARG A 62 -11.04 7.52 -23.13
CA ARG A 62 -11.54 8.52 -24.08
C ARG A 62 -10.43 9.01 -25.03
N MET A 63 -9.23 9.28 -24.52
CA MET A 63 -8.12 9.88 -25.26
C MET A 63 -7.56 8.95 -26.35
N TRP A 64 -7.54 7.65 -26.09
CA TRP A 64 -6.97 6.65 -27.01
C TRP A 64 -7.98 5.65 -27.57
N GLY A 65 -9.25 5.74 -27.20
CA GLY A 65 -10.26 4.79 -27.64
C GLY A 65 -10.00 3.35 -27.17
N ILE A 66 -9.25 3.19 -26.07
CA ILE A 66 -8.89 1.86 -25.53
C ILE A 66 -10.04 1.25 -24.72
N THR A 67 -10.09 -0.07 -24.72
CA THR A 67 -11.05 -0.85 -23.92
C THR A 67 -10.69 -0.82 -22.43
N ASP A 68 -11.67 -1.19 -21.57
CA ASP A 68 -11.40 -1.34 -20.13
C ASP A 68 -10.34 -2.40 -19.84
N ALA A 69 -10.30 -3.47 -20.64
CA ALA A 69 -9.26 -4.50 -20.52
C ALA A 69 -7.85 -3.95 -20.81
N GLN A 70 -7.73 -3.08 -21.82
CA GLN A 70 -6.45 -2.40 -22.12
C GLN A 70 -6.08 -1.38 -21.04
N ALA A 71 -7.06 -0.60 -20.55
CA ALA A 71 -6.83 0.33 -19.44
C ALA A 71 -6.46 -0.41 -18.14
N GLY A 72 -7.00 -1.60 -17.92
CA GLY A 72 -6.64 -2.46 -16.80
C GLY A 72 -5.16 -2.83 -16.74
N VAL A 73 -4.44 -2.87 -17.89
CA VAL A 73 -2.99 -3.21 -17.97
C VAL A 73 -2.12 -2.23 -17.14
N PHE A 74 -2.59 -1.03 -16.90
CA PHE A 74 -1.85 -0.08 -16.06
C PHE A 74 -1.66 -0.57 -14.62
N PHE A 75 -2.56 -1.40 -14.08
CA PHE A 75 -2.41 -1.95 -12.72
C PHE A 75 -1.26 -2.97 -12.62
N PRO A 76 -1.21 -4.05 -13.45
CA PRO A 76 -0.03 -4.91 -13.47
C PRO A 76 1.26 -4.13 -13.76
N ALA A 77 1.24 -3.17 -14.68
CA ALA A 77 2.39 -2.33 -14.96
C ALA A 77 2.93 -1.62 -13.70
N GLN A 78 2.06 -1.09 -12.85
CA GLN A 78 2.44 -0.43 -11.61
C GLN A 78 2.84 -1.42 -10.50
N TYR A 79 2.03 -2.44 -10.26
CA TYR A 79 2.21 -3.31 -9.09
C TYR A 79 3.35 -4.32 -9.25
N PHE A 80 3.54 -4.93 -10.43
CA PHE A 80 4.69 -5.80 -10.69
C PHE A 80 6.02 -5.06 -10.60
N THR A 81 6.10 -3.88 -11.17
CA THR A 81 7.33 -3.10 -11.12
C THR A 81 7.59 -2.52 -9.74
N SER A 82 6.54 -2.23 -8.95
CA SER A 82 6.66 -1.89 -7.54
C SER A 82 7.28 -3.05 -6.74
N LEU A 83 6.85 -4.29 -6.98
CA LEU A 83 7.45 -5.46 -6.36
C LEU A 83 8.95 -5.58 -6.70
N LEU A 84 9.31 -5.37 -7.98
CA LEU A 84 10.72 -5.35 -8.41
C LEU A 84 11.50 -4.24 -7.72
N GLY A 85 10.91 -3.05 -7.55
CA GLY A 85 11.50 -1.94 -6.82
C GLY A 85 11.75 -2.28 -5.35
N VAL A 86 10.79 -2.93 -4.67
CA VAL A 86 10.96 -3.40 -3.28
C VAL A 86 12.10 -4.41 -3.17
N ILE A 87 12.20 -5.36 -4.11
CA ILE A 87 13.30 -6.32 -4.16
C ILE A 87 14.64 -5.59 -4.37
N ALA A 88 14.69 -4.65 -5.33
CA ALA A 88 15.87 -3.85 -5.58
C ALA A 88 16.31 -3.03 -4.36
N THR A 89 15.37 -2.54 -3.56
CA THR A 89 15.65 -1.80 -2.32
C THR A 89 16.50 -2.64 -1.36
N SER A 90 16.27 -3.94 -1.24
CA SER A 90 17.03 -4.81 -0.34
C SER A 90 18.52 -4.94 -0.75
N TRP A 91 18.84 -4.69 -2.02
CA TRP A 91 20.21 -4.69 -2.54
C TRP A 91 20.86 -3.31 -2.54
N LEU A 92 20.07 -2.29 -2.88
CA LEU A 92 20.58 -0.92 -3.04
C LEU A 92 20.80 -0.25 -1.68
N LEU A 93 19.90 -0.48 -0.72
CA LEU A 93 19.92 0.18 0.57
C LEU A 93 21.22 -0.06 1.37
N PRO A 94 21.75 -1.31 1.49
CA PRO A 94 23.01 -1.55 2.17
C PRO A 94 24.24 -0.97 1.46
N ARG A 95 24.15 -0.76 0.14
CA ARG A 95 25.27 -0.27 -0.67
C ARG A 95 25.35 1.25 -0.77
N PHE A 96 24.20 1.90 -0.90
CA PHE A 96 24.11 3.33 -1.23
C PHE A 96 23.49 4.18 -0.13
N GLY A 97 22.86 3.55 0.87
CA GLY A 97 22.16 4.23 1.94
C GLY A 97 20.79 4.79 1.55
N PRO A 98 19.98 5.17 2.56
CA PRO A 98 18.58 5.54 2.34
C PRO A 98 18.41 6.79 1.48
N SER A 99 19.28 7.79 1.63
CA SER A 99 19.16 9.05 0.87
C SER A 99 19.31 8.83 -0.63
N LYS A 100 20.29 8.04 -1.06
CA LYS A 100 20.50 7.77 -2.49
C LYS A 100 19.42 6.85 -3.07
N VAL A 101 18.93 5.90 -2.27
CA VAL A 101 17.81 5.02 -2.70
C VAL A 101 16.52 5.84 -2.84
N LEU A 102 16.23 6.75 -1.91
CA LEU A 102 15.11 7.68 -2.02
C LEU A 102 15.25 8.58 -3.25
N SER A 103 16.43 9.18 -3.46
CA SER A 103 16.72 9.98 -4.65
C SER A 103 16.45 9.19 -5.93
N ALA A 104 16.96 7.97 -6.05
CA ALA A 104 16.71 7.12 -7.21
C ALA A 104 15.20 6.79 -7.37
N GLY A 105 14.51 6.47 -6.28
CA GLY A 105 13.07 6.22 -6.30
C GLY A 105 12.29 7.41 -6.84
N PHE A 106 12.56 8.61 -6.31
CA PHE A 106 11.91 9.84 -6.79
C PHE A 106 12.33 10.22 -8.21
N LEU A 107 13.54 9.89 -8.66
CA LEU A 107 13.96 10.07 -10.04
C LEU A 107 13.16 9.19 -11.01
N PHE A 108 12.91 7.91 -10.66
CA PHE A 108 12.04 7.05 -11.45
C PHE A 108 10.60 7.56 -11.50
N LEU A 109 10.07 8.09 -10.38
CA LEU A 109 8.78 8.77 -10.35
C LEU A 109 8.77 10.02 -11.25
N THR A 110 9.86 10.79 -11.25
CA THR A 110 10.01 11.96 -12.15
C THR A 110 9.93 11.56 -13.62
N LEU A 111 10.67 10.51 -14.00
CA LEU A 111 10.67 10.04 -15.39
C LEU A 111 9.29 9.49 -15.78
N GLY A 112 8.66 8.69 -14.93
CA GLY A 112 7.33 8.14 -15.20
C GLY A 112 6.27 9.22 -15.30
N MET A 113 6.28 10.24 -14.44
CA MET A 113 5.31 11.33 -14.49
C MET A 113 5.61 12.32 -15.62
N GLY A 114 6.89 12.62 -15.90
CA GLY A 114 7.28 13.58 -16.93
C GLY A 114 6.87 13.19 -18.34
N PHE A 115 6.75 11.91 -18.63
CA PHE A 115 6.30 11.38 -19.91
C PHE A 115 4.88 10.81 -19.87
N LEU A 116 4.12 11.04 -18.81
CA LEU A 116 2.75 10.57 -18.67
C LEU A 116 1.84 11.20 -19.75
N GLY A 117 0.95 10.42 -20.35
CA GLY A 117 0.03 10.90 -21.37
C GLY A 117 0.64 11.04 -22.78
N VAL A 118 1.82 10.47 -23.01
CA VAL A 118 2.44 10.38 -24.34
C VAL A 118 1.73 9.29 -25.17
N SER A 119 1.41 9.61 -26.41
CA SER A 119 0.85 8.65 -27.39
C SER A 119 1.96 7.79 -28.02
N PRO A 120 1.67 6.54 -28.32
CA PRO A 120 0.46 5.78 -28.06
C PRO A 120 0.39 5.27 -26.60
N TRP A 121 -0.79 4.75 -26.20
CA TRP A 121 -1.11 4.38 -24.81
C TRP A 121 -0.10 3.44 -24.14
N TYR A 122 0.54 2.54 -24.89
CA TYR A 122 1.54 1.62 -24.33
C TYR A 122 2.82 2.32 -23.86
N LEU A 123 3.14 3.51 -24.39
CA LEU A 123 4.22 4.33 -23.83
C LEU A 123 3.85 4.90 -22.47
N THR A 124 2.59 5.30 -22.28
CA THR A 124 2.09 5.66 -20.95
C THR A 124 2.10 4.44 -20.00
N ALA A 125 1.78 3.23 -20.48
CA ALA A 125 1.92 2.02 -19.68
C ALA A 125 3.38 1.80 -19.23
N PHE A 126 4.35 2.03 -20.12
CA PHE A 126 5.76 2.03 -19.77
C PHE A 126 6.12 3.11 -18.72
N CYS A 127 5.58 4.31 -18.83
CA CYS A 127 5.75 5.36 -17.81
C CYS A 127 5.20 4.92 -16.44
N VAL A 128 4.07 4.19 -16.42
CA VAL A 128 3.50 3.62 -15.20
C VAL A 128 4.39 2.52 -14.62
N THR A 129 5.15 1.76 -15.44
CA THR A 129 6.16 0.83 -14.92
C THR A 129 7.29 1.56 -14.18
N LEU A 130 7.75 2.70 -14.69
CA LEU A 130 8.74 3.54 -14.01
C LEU A 130 8.20 4.07 -12.69
N ASN A 131 6.93 4.53 -12.67
CA ASN A 131 6.26 4.96 -11.43
C ASN A 131 6.16 3.82 -10.42
N GLY A 132 5.78 2.63 -10.84
CA GLY A 132 5.74 1.45 -9.97
C GLY A 132 7.09 1.14 -9.36
N PHE A 133 8.14 1.07 -10.18
CA PHE A 133 9.50 0.79 -9.72
C PHE A 133 10.00 1.86 -8.74
N GLY A 134 9.80 3.15 -9.07
CA GLY A 134 10.15 4.28 -8.20
C GLY A 134 9.42 4.23 -6.86
N TYR A 135 8.12 3.91 -6.87
CA TYR A 135 7.33 3.68 -5.66
C TYR A 135 7.89 2.52 -4.82
N GLY A 136 8.25 1.41 -5.46
CA GLY A 136 8.84 0.25 -4.79
C GLY A 136 10.18 0.54 -4.11
N LEU A 137 10.97 1.49 -4.63
CA LEU A 137 12.18 1.99 -3.98
C LEU A 137 11.87 2.95 -2.84
N ALA A 138 10.98 3.92 -3.09
CA ALA A 138 10.76 5.04 -2.18
C ALA A 138 9.94 4.65 -0.95
N ASN A 139 8.86 3.87 -1.10
CA ASN A 139 7.92 3.57 -0.02
C ASN A 139 8.58 2.82 1.17
N PRO A 140 9.26 1.66 0.98
CA PRO A 140 9.89 0.96 2.09
C PRO A 140 11.06 1.76 2.69
N THR A 141 11.80 2.49 1.86
CA THR A 141 12.93 3.30 2.32
C THR A 141 12.47 4.48 3.16
N THR A 142 11.36 5.14 2.80
CA THR A 142 10.78 6.23 3.59
C THR A 142 10.27 5.73 4.95
N ASN A 143 9.54 4.61 4.97
CA ASN A 143 9.07 4.01 6.23
C ASN A 143 10.26 3.63 7.13
N LEU A 144 11.29 2.97 6.58
CA LEU A 144 12.49 2.63 7.34
C LEU A 144 13.18 3.90 7.87
N ARG A 145 13.31 4.94 7.05
CA ARG A 145 13.93 6.19 7.50
C ARG A 145 13.11 6.87 8.61
N GLY A 146 11.78 6.82 8.51
CA GLY A 146 10.89 7.31 9.56
C GLY A 146 11.11 6.61 10.92
N THR A 147 11.43 5.31 10.94
CA THR A 147 11.76 4.62 12.20
C THR A 147 13.08 5.03 12.84
N GLN A 148 13.97 5.67 12.08
CA GLN A 148 15.32 6.05 12.53
C GLN A 148 15.42 7.51 13.00
N LEU A 149 14.44 8.34 12.64
CA LEU A 149 14.42 9.72 13.07
C LEU A 149 13.97 9.86 14.53
N PRO A 150 14.50 10.85 15.26
CA PRO A 150 14.10 11.09 16.64
C PRO A 150 12.60 11.26 16.76
N SER A 151 11.96 10.43 17.57
CA SER A 151 10.54 10.46 17.88
C SER A 151 10.28 9.88 19.27
N SER A 152 9.36 10.50 20.02
CA SER A 152 8.92 9.97 21.31
C SER A 152 8.10 8.69 21.16
N ASN A 153 7.49 8.49 19.99
CA ASN A 153 6.71 7.29 19.65
C ASN A 153 6.89 6.97 18.16
N VAL A 154 7.74 6.01 17.86
CA VAL A 154 8.08 5.60 16.49
C VAL A 154 6.86 5.10 15.74
N ALA A 155 5.99 4.31 16.39
CA ALA A 155 4.80 3.77 15.74
C ALA A 155 3.83 4.89 15.33
N ALA A 156 3.62 5.89 16.19
CA ALA A 156 2.81 7.06 15.87
C ALA A 156 3.41 7.89 14.74
N ALA A 157 4.74 8.07 14.74
CA ALA A 157 5.44 8.82 13.70
C ALA A 157 5.32 8.15 12.32
N VAL A 158 5.51 6.83 12.25
CA VAL A 158 5.33 6.05 11.00
C VAL A 158 3.86 6.05 10.55
N SER A 159 2.91 5.97 11.50
CA SER A 159 1.48 6.07 11.18
C SER A 159 1.13 7.44 10.58
N LEU A 160 1.66 8.53 11.14
CA LEU A 160 1.46 9.88 10.61
C LEU A 160 2.09 10.03 9.23
N LEU A 161 3.25 9.41 8.99
CA LEU A 161 3.88 9.38 7.69
C LEU A 161 2.99 8.69 6.64
N ASN A 162 2.43 7.52 6.97
CA ASN A 162 1.48 6.83 6.09
C ASN A 162 0.15 7.59 5.93
N PHE A 163 -0.27 8.37 6.93
CA PHE A 163 -1.40 9.28 6.80
C PHE A 163 -1.16 10.32 5.71
N SER A 164 0.07 10.83 5.55
CA SER A 164 0.43 11.77 4.47
C SER A 164 0.24 11.16 3.08
N TRP A 165 0.52 9.86 2.90
CA TRP A 165 0.16 9.16 1.67
C TRP A 165 -1.35 9.21 1.42
N GLY A 166 -2.16 8.95 2.44
CA GLY A 166 -3.62 9.02 2.36
C GLY A 166 -4.12 10.41 1.97
N VAL A 167 -3.53 11.48 2.51
CA VAL A 167 -3.83 12.86 2.10
C VAL A 167 -3.58 13.05 0.60
N GLY A 168 -2.43 12.58 0.09
CA GLY A 168 -2.13 12.61 -1.33
C GLY A 168 -3.14 11.83 -2.18
N ALA A 169 -3.55 10.66 -1.72
CA ALA A 169 -4.54 9.83 -2.41
C ALA A 169 -5.93 10.50 -2.49
N VAL A 170 -6.34 11.21 -1.43
CA VAL A 170 -7.60 12.01 -1.41
C VAL A 170 -7.51 13.20 -2.35
N LEU A 171 -6.37 13.90 -2.37
CA LEU A 171 -6.17 15.08 -3.21
C LEU A 171 -6.06 14.75 -4.70
N CYS A 172 -5.54 13.57 -5.03
CA CYS A 172 -5.24 13.19 -6.41
C CYS A 172 -6.44 13.32 -7.37
N PRO A 173 -7.64 12.75 -7.11
CA PRO A 173 -8.78 12.88 -8.01
C PRO A 173 -9.25 14.33 -8.16
N LEU A 174 -9.13 15.14 -7.11
CA LEU A 174 -9.46 16.57 -7.15
C LEU A 174 -8.49 17.33 -8.06
N LEU A 175 -7.18 17.03 -7.96
CA LEU A 175 -6.16 17.60 -8.84
C LEU A 175 -6.35 17.17 -10.29
N VAL A 176 -6.65 15.90 -10.54
CA VAL A 176 -6.96 15.40 -11.89
C VAL A 176 -8.16 16.14 -12.47
N GLY A 177 -9.26 16.26 -11.71
CA GLY A 177 -10.46 16.94 -12.17
C GLY A 177 -10.29 18.44 -12.39
N ALA A 178 -9.47 19.11 -11.59
CA ALA A 178 -9.22 20.54 -11.71
C ALA A 178 -8.21 20.89 -12.81
N LEU A 179 -7.14 20.12 -12.96
CA LEU A 179 -6.01 20.47 -13.81
C LEU A 179 -6.07 19.82 -15.20
N VAL A 180 -6.53 18.57 -15.31
CA VAL A 180 -6.53 17.87 -16.61
C VAL A 180 -7.38 18.59 -17.69
N PRO A 181 -8.54 19.22 -17.38
CA PRO A 181 -9.30 19.97 -18.39
C PRO A 181 -8.55 21.17 -18.97
N SER A 182 -7.67 21.81 -18.20
CA SER A 182 -6.96 23.02 -18.61
C SER A 182 -5.56 22.75 -19.17
N ILE A 183 -4.78 21.85 -18.55
CA ILE A 183 -3.38 21.59 -18.93
C ILE A 183 -3.15 20.19 -19.49
N GLY A 184 -4.20 19.36 -19.56
CA GLY A 184 -4.12 17.97 -20.01
C GLY A 184 -3.39 17.05 -19.04
N VAL A 185 -3.38 15.74 -19.36
CA VAL A 185 -2.67 14.71 -18.59
C VAL A 185 -1.17 14.99 -18.56
N ARG A 186 -0.62 15.44 -19.68
CA ARG A 186 0.82 15.75 -19.80
C ARG A 186 1.23 16.92 -18.92
N GLY A 187 0.41 17.97 -18.86
CA GLY A 187 0.65 19.12 -17.99
C GLY A 187 0.61 18.74 -16.50
N LEU A 188 -0.39 17.95 -16.08
CA LEU A 188 -0.45 17.41 -14.74
C LEU A 188 0.79 16.56 -14.42
N GLY A 189 1.18 15.67 -15.35
CA GLY A 189 2.36 14.83 -15.22
C GLY A 189 3.64 15.65 -15.02
N LEU A 190 3.83 16.71 -15.81
CA LEU A 190 4.99 17.61 -15.69
C LEU A 190 5.01 18.37 -14.36
N CYS A 191 3.86 18.86 -13.87
CA CYS A 191 3.78 19.48 -12.54
C CYS A 191 4.24 18.54 -11.43
N VAL A 192 3.75 17.30 -11.45
CA VAL A 192 4.15 16.28 -10.47
C VAL A 192 5.61 15.87 -10.65
N ALA A 193 6.10 15.79 -11.89
CA ALA A 193 7.49 15.48 -12.20
C ALA A 193 8.47 16.54 -11.64
N ILE A 194 8.12 17.81 -11.71
CA ILE A 194 8.93 18.90 -11.12
C ILE A 194 9.02 18.72 -9.59
N LEU A 195 7.90 18.40 -8.93
CA LEU A 195 7.89 18.17 -7.49
C LEU A 195 8.73 16.95 -7.09
N THR A 196 8.58 15.83 -7.83
CA THR A 196 9.38 14.61 -7.56
C THR A 196 10.85 14.81 -7.86
N LEU A 197 11.20 15.59 -8.89
CA LEU A 197 12.58 15.96 -9.19
C LEU A 197 13.20 16.78 -8.06
N ALA A 198 12.48 17.79 -7.55
CA ALA A 198 12.95 18.59 -6.42
C ALA A 198 13.22 17.71 -5.19
N ILE A 199 12.29 16.79 -4.86
CA ILE A 199 12.47 15.85 -3.75
C ILE A 199 13.65 14.90 -4.01
N SER A 200 13.82 14.40 -5.24
CA SER A 200 14.96 13.56 -5.64
C SER A 200 16.29 14.28 -5.42
N VAL A 201 16.40 15.49 -5.91
CA VAL A 201 17.61 16.34 -5.76
C VAL A 201 17.90 16.62 -4.30
N MET A 202 16.89 16.96 -3.49
CA MET A 202 17.06 17.19 -2.05
C MET A 202 17.59 15.94 -1.34
N HIS A 203 17.09 14.74 -1.67
CA HIS A 203 17.62 13.49 -1.11
C HIS A 203 19.03 13.17 -1.61
N PHE A 204 19.36 13.50 -2.86
CA PHE A 204 20.68 13.22 -3.45
C PHE A 204 21.81 13.93 -2.70
N PHE A 205 21.61 15.19 -2.33
CA PHE A 205 22.61 15.98 -1.61
C PHE A 205 22.65 15.71 -0.10
N ARG A 206 21.75 14.86 0.41
CA ARG A 206 21.74 14.48 1.83
C ARG A 206 22.55 13.22 2.06
N HIS A 207 23.19 13.15 3.22
CA HIS A 207 23.89 11.96 3.69
C HIS A 207 23.17 11.44 4.94
N ALA A 208 22.42 10.34 4.77
CA ALA A 208 21.86 9.62 5.90
C ALA A 208 22.69 8.34 6.14
N PRO A 209 23.00 8.01 7.40
CA PRO A 209 23.78 6.81 7.72
C PRO A 209 23.04 5.56 7.27
N ILE A 210 23.80 4.55 6.82
CA ILE A 210 23.26 3.25 6.46
C ILE A 210 22.79 2.57 7.75
N PRO A 211 21.55 2.08 7.82
CA PRO A 211 21.03 1.43 9.00
C PRO A 211 21.79 0.14 9.31
N VAL A 212 22.25 -0.04 10.55
CA VAL A 212 22.94 -1.26 11.00
C VAL A 212 22.08 -2.50 10.74
N ALA A 213 20.76 -2.41 10.96
CA ALA A 213 19.80 -3.47 10.66
C ALA A 213 19.76 -3.86 9.16
N ALA A 214 20.09 -2.95 8.23
CA ALA A 214 20.18 -3.26 6.82
C ALA A 214 21.46 -4.02 6.45
N LEU A 215 22.52 -3.85 7.26
CA LEU A 215 23.80 -4.55 7.09
C LEU A 215 23.79 -5.97 7.72
N GLN A 216 22.94 -6.19 8.73
CA GLN A 216 22.87 -7.45 9.49
C GLN A 216 21.81 -8.42 8.97
N ARG A 217 21.16 -8.16 7.84
CA ARG A 217 20.20 -9.11 7.28
C ARG A 217 20.89 -10.45 7.01
N PRO A 218 20.41 -11.57 7.61
CA PRO A 218 20.89 -12.89 7.24
C PRO A 218 20.71 -13.05 5.73
N ARG A 219 21.75 -13.46 5.03
CA ARG A 219 21.66 -13.87 3.61
C ARG A 219 20.94 -15.21 3.60
N HIS A 220 19.62 -15.19 3.61
CA HIS A 220 18.87 -16.41 3.36
C HIS A 220 19.17 -16.88 1.92
N THR A 221 19.75 -18.06 1.81
CA THR A 221 19.98 -18.70 0.52
C THR A 221 18.67 -19.33 0.03
N PHE A 222 18.58 -19.58 -1.28
CA PHE A 222 17.42 -20.26 -1.85
C PHE A 222 17.19 -21.66 -1.25
N ALA A 223 18.22 -22.30 -0.69
CA ALA A 223 18.15 -23.55 0.04
C ALA A 223 17.41 -23.40 1.37
N ASP A 224 17.67 -22.30 2.12
CA ASP A 224 16.94 -21.98 3.37
C ASP A 224 15.44 -21.78 3.09
N TRP A 225 15.09 -21.33 1.87
CA TRP A 225 13.72 -21.17 1.42
C TRP A 225 12.98 -22.51 1.33
N LYS A 226 13.65 -23.55 0.82
CA LYS A 226 13.05 -24.88 0.60
C LYS A 226 12.83 -25.65 1.90
N GLU A 227 13.70 -25.48 2.86
CA GLU A 227 13.64 -26.14 4.17
C GLU A 227 12.61 -25.47 5.10
N LYS A 228 12.49 -24.15 5.04
CA LYS A 228 11.52 -23.36 5.84
C LYS A 228 10.12 -23.28 5.23
N LEU A 229 9.87 -23.95 4.10
CA LEU A 229 8.62 -23.82 3.31
C LEU A 229 7.43 -24.58 3.90
N SER A 230 7.24 -24.55 5.23
CA SER A 230 5.93 -24.85 5.82
C SER A 230 5.01 -23.64 5.68
N ILE A 231 4.76 -23.22 4.41
CA ILE A 231 3.81 -22.11 4.10
C ILE A 231 2.36 -22.52 4.43
N GLY A 232 2.10 -23.83 4.60
CA GLY A 232 0.74 -24.35 4.78
C GLY A 232 -0.12 -23.51 5.73
N PRO A 233 0.31 -23.27 6.98
CA PRO A 233 -0.45 -22.47 7.95
C PRO A 233 -0.55 -20.97 7.59
N ALA A 234 0.39 -20.44 6.78
CA ALA A 234 0.39 -19.03 6.36
C ALA A 234 -0.47 -18.75 5.12
N ILE A 235 -0.83 -19.80 4.35
CA ILE A 235 -1.60 -19.63 3.10
C ILE A 235 -2.88 -18.81 3.29
N PRO A 236 -3.72 -19.03 4.32
CA PRO A 236 -4.92 -18.22 4.49
C PRO A 236 -4.63 -16.73 4.66
N LEU A 237 -3.57 -16.39 5.41
CA LEU A 237 -3.19 -15.00 5.64
C LEU A 237 -2.61 -14.36 4.38
N VAL A 238 -1.78 -15.08 3.63
CA VAL A 238 -1.23 -14.66 2.34
C VAL A 238 -2.35 -14.40 1.32
N LEU A 239 -3.34 -15.32 1.27
CA LEU A 239 -4.50 -15.19 0.40
C LEU A 239 -5.40 -14.03 0.81
N LEU A 240 -5.63 -13.83 2.12
CA LEU A 240 -6.36 -12.66 2.64
C LEU A 240 -5.70 -11.36 2.17
N PHE A 241 -4.38 -11.27 2.21
CA PHE A 241 -3.69 -10.04 1.81
C PHE A 241 -3.69 -9.83 0.29
N PHE A 242 -3.57 -10.90 -0.49
CA PHE A 242 -3.77 -10.87 -1.95
C PHE A 242 -5.15 -10.29 -2.30
N LEU A 243 -6.20 -10.85 -1.70
CA LEU A 243 -7.58 -10.41 -1.93
C LEU A 243 -7.80 -8.99 -1.45
N TYR A 244 -7.22 -8.61 -0.29
CA TYR A 244 -7.40 -7.29 0.29
C TYR A 244 -6.84 -6.19 -0.61
N VAL A 245 -5.54 -6.28 -0.97
CA VAL A 245 -4.90 -5.25 -1.80
C VAL A 245 -5.55 -5.18 -3.17
N GLY A 246 -5.90 -6.33 -3.75
CA GLY A 246 -6.60 -6.38 -5.02
C GLY A 246 -8.00 -5.76 -4.99
N THR A 247 -8.74 -6.00 -3.92
CA THR A 247 -10.08 -5.43 -3.71
C THR A 247 -10.03 -3.93 -3.49
N GLU A 248 -9.14 -3.44 -2.61
CA GLU A 248 -8.92 -2.00 -2.37
C GLU A 248 -8.51 -1.28 -3.66
N ALA A 249 -7.54 -1.84 -4.39
CA ALA A 249 -7.08 -1.27 -5.67
C ALA A 249 -8.18 -1.28 -6.75
N SER A 250 -9.04 -2.31 -6.76
CA SER A 250 -10.16 -2.39 -7.70
C SER A 250 -11.22 -1.32 -7.42
N PHE A 251 -11.62 -1.14 -6.15
CA PHE A 251 -12.57 -0.09 -5.79
C PHE A 251 -12.00 1.30 -6.11
N GLY A 252 -10.82 1.64 -5.61
CA GLY A 252 -10.21 2.95 -5.84
C GLY A 252 -9.87 3.22 -7.30
N GLY A 253 -9.48 2.18 -8.03
CA GLY A 253 -9.01 2.30 -9.40
C GLY A 253 -10.13 2.41 -10.45
N TRP A 254 -11.30 1.83 -10.24
CA TRP A 254 -12.35 1.79 -11.28
C TRP A 254 -13.55 2.68 -10.99
N VAL A 255 -13.71 3.18 -9.76
CA VAL A 255 -14.90 3.94 -9.37
C VAL A 255 -15.07 5.25 -10.15
N ALA A 256 -13.97 5.95 -10.53
CA ALA A 256 -14.05 7.13 -11.38
C ALA A 256 -14.64 6.82 -12.76
N ALA A 257 -14.26 5.69 -13.35
CA ALA A 257 -14.78 5.24 -14.62
C ALA A 257 -16.27 4.87 -14.53
N LEU A 258 -16.70 4.28 -13.41
CA LEU A 258 -18.11 3.99 -13.17
C LEU A 258 -18.93 5.27 -12.98
N GLU A 259 -18.42 6.24 -12.18
CA GLU A 259 -19.05 7.53 -11.93
C GLU A 259 -19.33 8.26 -13.26
N LYS A 260 -18.36 8.27 -14.18
CA LYS A 260 -18.49 8.90 -15.50
C LYS A 260 -19.46 8.20 -16.47
N ARG A 261 -19.90 6.99 -16.15
CA ARG A 261 -20.86 6.20 -16.95
C ARG A 261 -22.26 6.15 -16.34
N LEU A 262 -22.46 6.78 -15.19
CA LEU A 262 -23.82 6.91 -14.64
C LEU A 262 -24.67 7.82 -15.51
N PRO A 263 -25.94 7.45 -15.77
CA PRO A 263 -26.88 8.34 -16.39
C PRO A 263 -27.18 9.49 -15.43
N SER A 264 -26.64 10.67 -15.69
CA SER A 264 -26.95 11.84 -14.88
C SER A 264 -27.18 13.06 -15.75
N SER A 265 -28.27 13.73 -15.44
CA SER A 265 -28.66 15.02 -15.98
C SER A 265 -27.78 16.19 -15.50
N VAL A 266 -26.75 15.94 -14.69
CA VAL A 266 -25.96 16.98 -14.00
C VAL A 266 -24.45 16.71 -14.12
N HIS A 267 -23.96 16.32 -15.28
CA HIS A 267 -22.50 16.30 -15.51
C HIS A 267 -21.98 17.68 -15.89
N THR A 268 -22.06 18.63 -14.96
CA THR A 268 -21.45 19.96 -15.13
C THR A 268 -19.97 19.99 -14.74
N SER A 269 -19.45 18.98 -14.04
CA SER A 269 -18.05 18.95 -13.62
C SER A 269 -17.22 17.86 -14.31
N ALA A 270 -16.05 18.25 -14.82
CA ALA A 270 -15.00 17.31 -15.25
C ALA A 270 -14.51 16.42 -14.09
N LEU A 271 -14.82 16.81 -12.87
CA LEU A 271 -14.38 16.19 -11.61
C LEU A 271 -15.09 14.87 -11.36
N ALA A 272 -14.34 13.78 -11.17
CA ALA A 272 -14.83 12.54 -10.57
C ALA A 272 -14.47 12.54 -9.08
N ILE A 273 -15.48 12.68 -8.20
CA ILE A 273 -15.25 12.81 -6.76
C ILE A 273 -15.27 11.47 -6.03
N ALA A 274 -15.83 10.43 -6.64
CA ALA A 274 -15.96 9.12 -6.01
C ALA A 274 -14.63 8.52 -5.50
N PRO A 275 -13.50 8.59 -6.22
CA PRO A 275 -12.23 8.13 -5.66
C PRO A 275 -11.78 8.93 -4.45
N SER A 276 -12.00 10.26 -4.41
CA SER A 276 -11.68 11.08 -3.23
C SER A 276 -12.52 10.69 -2.02
N VAL A 277 -13.79 10.36 -2.23
CA VAL A 277 -14.68 9.84 -1.19
C VAL A 277 -14.18 8.48 -0.68
N PHE A 278 -13.80 7.57 -1.59
CA PHE A 278 -13.21 6.27 -1.21
C PHE A 278 -11.98 6.44 -0.31
N TYR A 279 -10.98 7.17 -0.77
CA TYR A 279 -9.74 7.38 -0.01
C TYR A 279 -9.96 8.23 1.25
N GLY A 280 -10.90 9.16 1.24
CA GLY A 280 -11.28 9.97 2.40
C GLY A 280 -11.86 9.11 3.52
N PHE A 281 -12.81 8.22 3.20
CA PHE A 281 -13.38 7.29 4.18
C PHE A 281 -12.40 6.20 4.60
N LEU A 282 -11.53 5.74 3.70
CA LEU A 282 -10.41 4.85 4.02
C LEU A 282 -9.48 5.52 5.05
N LEU A 283 -9.10 6.76 4.83
CA LEU A 283 -8.23 7.53 5.72
C LEU A 283 -8.89 7.79 7.07
N LEU A 284 -10.18 8.20 7.07
CA LEU A 284 -10.98 8.40 8.27
C LEU A 284 -11.05 7.11 9.10
N GLY A 285 -11.38 6.00 8.49
CA GLY A 285 -11.47 4.71 9.17
C GLY A 285 -10.12 4.24 9.73
N ARG A 286 -9.00 4.47 9.02
CA ARG A 286 -7.64 4.22 9.54
C ARG A 286 -7.34 5.07 10.77
N GLY A 287 -7.76 6.34 10.78
CA GLY A 287 -7.60 7.23 11.93
C GLY A 287 -8.45 6.81 13.14
N LEU A 288 -9.63 6.25 12.91
CA LEU A 288 -10.53 5.79 13.97
C LEU A 288 -10.23 4.37 14.48
N ALA A 289 -9.53 3.55 13.68
CA ALA A 289 -9.23 2.16 14.04
C ALA A 289 -8.53 1.99 15.41
N PRO A 290 -7.54 2.82 15.82
CA PRO A 290 -6.94 2.70 17.14
C PRO A 290 -7.92 2.91 18.29
N LEU A 291 -8.94 3.76 18.12
CA LEU A 291 -9.99 3.98 19.13
C LEU A 291 -10.90 2.74 19.25
N ALA A 292 -11.30 2.16 18.13
CA ALA A 292 -12.10 0.95 18.10
C ALA A 292 -11.35 -0.25 18.71
N LEU A 293 -10.04 -0.38 18.44
CA LEU A 293 -9.19 -1.45 18.96
C LEU A 293 -9.00 -1.40 20.48
N ARG A 294 -9.31 -0.29 21.16
CA ARG A 294 -9.32 -0.22 22.63
C ARG A 294 -10.47 -1.02 23.25
N HIS A 295 -11.56 -1.19 22.52
CA HIS A 295 -12.80 -1.78 23.04
C HIS A 295 -13.18 -3.10 22.38
N TYR A 296 -12.68 -3.37 21.17
CA TYR A 296 -13.05 -4.53 20.37
C TYR A 296 -11.82 -5.30 19.91
N SER A 297 -11.96 -6.62 19.77
CA SER A 297 -10.88 -7.48 19.25
C SER A 297 -10.60 -7.21 17.76
N THR A 298 -9.35 -7.42 17.34
CA THR A 298 -8.91 -7.29 15.95
C THR A 298 -9.78 -8.10 14.98
N MET A 299 -10.21 -9.31 15.39
CA MET A 299 -11.08 -10.16 14.61
C MET A 299 -12.47 -9.53 14.39
N ARG A 300 -13.08 -8.96 15.44
CA ARG A 300 -14.40 -8.29 15.30
C ARG A 300 -14.31 -7.08 14.36
N ILE A 301 -13.29 -6.25 14.54
CA ILE A 301 -13.09 -5.06 13.70
C ILE A 301 -12.83 -5.46 12.25
N SER A 302 -11.99 -6.49 12.02
CA SER A 302 -11.72 -6.98 10.67
C SER A 302 -12.98 -7.53 10.00
N LEU A 303 -13.74 -8.38 10.67
CA LEU A 303 -14.98 -8.94 10.12
C LEU A 303 -16.04 -7.87 9.84
N THR A 304 -16.27 -6.94 10.78
CA THR A 304 -17.21 -5.84 10.55
C THR A 304 -16.76 -4.95 9.39
N GLY A 305 -15.45 -4.67 9.28
CA GLY A 305 -14.89 -3.94 8.14
C GLY A 305 -15.12 -4.66 6.82
N LEU A 306 -14.82 -5.96 6.74
CA LEU A 306 -15.02 -6.75 5.52
C LEU A 306 -16.50 -6.85 5.12
N VAL A 307 -17.42 -7.03 6.08
CA VAL A 307 -18.87 -7.01 5.81
C VAL A 307 -19.31 -5.63 5.32
N THR A 308 -18.81 -4.58 5.93
CA THR A 308 -19.07 -3.20 5.49
C THR A 308 -18.55 -2.96 4.06
N ALA A 309 -17.38 -3.51 3.71
CA ALA A 309 -16.86 -3.45 2.34
C ALA A 309 -17.75 -4.23 1.34
N CYS A 310 -18.30 -5.39 1.73
CA CYS A 310 -19.28 -6.11 0.92
C CYS A 310 -20.56 -5.31 0.68
N LEU A 311 -21.10 -4.67 1.72
CA LEU A 311 -22.28 -3.80 1.61
C LEU A 311 -22.01 -2.60 0.68
N GLY A 312 -20.84 -1.96 0.85
CA GLY A 312 -20.39 -0.88 -0.02
C GLY A 312 -20.24 -1.33 -1.49
N GLY A 313 -19.60 -2.48 -1.71
CA GLY A 313 -19.44 -3.08 -3.05
C GLY A 313 -20.78 -3.40 -3.71
N THR A 314 -21.73 -3.93 -2.96
CA THR A 314 -23.10 -4.18 -3.43
C THR A 314 -23.81 -2.89 -3.82
N ALA A 315 -23.70 -1.84 -2.96
CA ALA A 315 -24.28 -0.54 -3.24
C ALA A 315 -23.67 0.12 -4.49
N ILE A 316 -22.36 -0.04 -4.74
CA ILE A 316 -21.68 0.43 -5.96
C ILE A 316 -22.27 -0.23 -7.19
N ILE A 317 -22.47 -1.55 -7.18
CA ILE A 317 -23.02 -2.30 -8.32
C ILE A 317 -24.46 -1.86 -8.62
N LEU A 318 -25.27 -1.66 -7.57
CA LEU A 318 -26.66 -1.24 -7.66
C LEU A 318 -26.84 0.27 -7.86
N ALA A 319 -25.77 1.06 -7.86
CA ALA A 319 -25.88 2.50 -7.98
C ALA A 319 -26.39 2.94 -9.35
N HIS A 320 -27.53 3.66 -9.36
CA HIS A 320 -28.09 4.33 -10.55
C HIS A 320 -27.97 5.85 -10.46
N THR A 321 -27.64 6.37 -9.29
CA THR A 321 -27.43 7.81 -9.04
C THR A 321 -26.06 8.05 -8.42
N GLN A 322 -25.54 9.26 -8.61
CA GLN A 322 -24.26 9.65 -8.02
C GLN A 322 -24.29 9.53 -6.48
N LEU A 323 -25.40 9.93 -5.83
CA LEU A 323 -25.52 9.85 -4.38
C LEU A 323 -25.36 8.41 -3.87
N VAL A 324 -26.09 7.45 -4.48
CA VAL A 324 -25.98 6.03 -4.09
C VAL A 324 -24.57 5.49 -4.35
N LEU A 325 -23.92 5.90 -5.45
CA LEU A 325 -22.54 5.55 -5.73
C LEU A 325 -21.60 6.08 -4.64
N LEU A 326 -21.71 7.36 -4.28
CA LEU A 326 -20.85 7.98 -3.25
C LEU A 326 -21.05 7.34 -1.87
N MET A 327 -22.28 7.03 -1.51
CA MET A 327 -22.58 6.28 -0.26
C MET A 327 -21.94 4.89 -0.29
N GLY A 328 -22.09 4.15 -1.38
CA GLY A 328 -21.50 2.82 -1.56
C GLY A 328 -19.96 2.86 -1.49
N VAL A 329 -19.37 3.84 -2.16
CA VAL A 329 -17.91 4.05 -2.21
C VAL A 329 -17.35 4.44 -0.85
N GLY A 330 -18.00 5.35 -0.13
CA GLY A 330 -17.62 5.73 1.23
C GLY A 330 -17.70 4.54 2.19
N THR A 331 -18.80 3.76 2.09
CA THR A 331 -18.99 2.54 2.88
C THR A 331 -17.90 1.50 2.58
N ALA A 332 -17.56 1.27 1.30
CA ALA A 332 -16.49 0.34 0.91
C ALA A 332 -15.11 0.82 1.41
N GLY A 333 -14.79 2.10 1.27
CA GLY A 333 -13.54 2.68 1.75
C GLY A 333 -13.39 2.58 3.27
N PHE A 334 -14.45 2.91 4.02
CA PHE A 334 -14.47 2.77 5.47
C PHE A 334 -14.32 1.30 5.89
N GLY A 335 -15.00 0.39 5.21
CA GLY A 335 -14.90 -1.05 5.47
C GLY A 335 -13.50 -1.62 5.26
N CYS A 336 -12.77 -1.16 4.25
CA CYS A 336 -11.40 -1.57 4.00
C CYS A 336 -10.38 -0.97 4.99
N ALA A 337 -10.71 0.11 5.70
CA ALA A 337 -9.75 0.95 6.39
C ALA A 337 -8.89 0.25 7.45
N ALA A 338 -9.51 -0.49 8.37
CA ALA A 338 -8.82 -1.16 9.48
C ALA A 338 -8.23 -2.52 9.11
N VAL A 339 -8.62 -3.09 7.97
CA VAL A 339 -8.28 -4.48 7.60
C VAL A 339 -6.79 -4.65 7.34
N TYR A 340 -6.17 -3.71 6.59
CA TYR A 340 -4.74 -3.75 6.28
C TYR A 340 -3.84 -3.79 7.52
N PRO A 341 -3.94 -2.84 8.47
CA PRO A 341 -3.10 -2.87 9.65
C PRO A 341 -3.35 -4.10 10.53
N ILE A 342 -4.59 -4.59 10.61
CA ILE A 342 -4.92 -5.79 11.37
C ILE A 342 -4.25 -7.03 10.76
N PHE A 343 -4.24 -7.18 9.44
CA PHE A 343 -3.57 -8.32 8.80
C PHE A 343 -2.06 -8.31 9.02
N ILE A 344 -1.43 -7.13 9.06
CA ILE A 344 -0.01 -6.99 9.42
C ILE A 344 0.22 -7.39 10.89
N THR A 345 -0.68 -7.01 11.80
CA THR A 345 -0.59 -7.43 13.21
C THR A 345 -0.70 -8.95 13.32
N TRP A 346 -1.67 -9.58 12.65
CA TRP A 346 -1.80 -11.03 12.65
C TRP A 346 -0.57 -11.75 12.09
N LEU A 347 0.06 -11.18 11.06
CA LEU A 347 1.33 -11.71 10.54
C LEU A 347 2.42 -11.70 11.62
N ALA A 348 2.58 -10.59 12.33
CA ALA A 348 3.59 -10.44 13.36
C ALA A 348 3.33 -11.35 14.58
N ASP A 349 2.06 -11.49 14.96
CA ASP A 349 1.66 -12.33 16.12
C ASP A 349 1.79 -13.83 15.83
N LEU A 350 1.43 -14.25 14.60
CA LEU A 350 1.48 -15.67 14.21
C LEU A 350 2.90 -16.15 13.88
N TYR A 351 3.78 -15.25 13.43
CA TYR A 351 5.12 -15.59 12.94
C TYR A 351 6.20 -14.65 13.51
N PRO A 352 6.37 -14.55 14.85
CA PRO A 352 7.28 -13.58 15.48
C PRO A 352 8.74 -13.79 15.07
N HIS A 353 9.16 -15.03 14.82
CA HIS A 353 10.54 -15.37 14.44
C HIS A 353 10.77 -15.33 12.92
N ASP A 354 9.75 -15.56 12.12
CA ASP A 354 9.81 -15.65 10.66
C ASP A 354 9.13 -14.47 9.95
N ALA A 355 8.70 -13.44 10.69
CA ALA A 355 7.94 -12.29 10.19
C ALA A 355 8.59 -11.60 8.98
N ASN A 356 9.93 -11.56 8.93
CA ASN A 356 10.66 -10.95 7.81
C ASN A 356 10.49 -11.74 6.51
N TRP A 357 10.52 -13.07 6.58
CA TRP A 357 10.43 -13.93 5.41
C TRP A 357 8.98 -14.09 4.93
N ILE A 358 8.09 -14.46 5.85
CA ILE A 358 6.66 -14.59 5.55
C ILE A 358 6.09 -13.23 5.15
N GLY A 359 6.59 -12.13 5.74
CA GLY A 359 6.27 -10.77 5.34
C GLY A 359 6.61 -10.47 3.88
N ALA A 360 7.77 -10.94 3.38
CA ALA A 360 8.11 -10.78 1.97
C ALA A 360 7.11 -11.49 1.04
N VAL A 361 6.71 -12.73 1.38
CA VAL A 361 5.69 -13.48 0.65
C VAL A 361 4.32 -12.79 0.72
N PHE A 362 3.95 -12.32 1.92
CA PHE A 362 2.70 -11.62 2.19
C PHE A 362 2.57 -10.34 1.36
N PHE A 363 3.59 -9.45 1.38
CA PHE A 363 3.58 -8.23 0.57
C PHE A 363 3.68 -8.49 -0.92
N SER A 364 4.39 -9.55 -1.34
CA SER A 364 4.41 -9.98 -2.74
C SER A 364 3.03 -10.43 -3.21
N ALA A 365 2.31 -11.20 -2.39
CA ALA A 365 0.94 -11.61 -2.68
C ALA A 365 0.01 -10.39 -2.78
N GLY A 366 0.14 -9.40 -1.90
CA GLY A 366 -0.60 -8.15 -2.00
C GLY A 366 -0.34 -7.42 -3.32
N SER A 367 0.92 -7.31 -3.74
CA SER A 367 1.27 -6.72 -5.04
C SER A 367 0.65 -7.48 -6.21
N LEU A 368 0.65 -8.81 -6.16
CA LEU A 368 -0.01 -9.64 -7.18
C LEU A 368 -1.53 -9.42 -7.17
N GLY A 369 -2.16 -9.32 -5.98
CA GLY A 369 -3.58 -8.97 -5.86
C GLY A 369 -3.90 -7.63 -6.51
N GLY A 370 -3.12 -6.59 -6.18
CA GLY A 370 -3.24 -5.25 -6.78
C GLY A 370 -2.98 -5.21 -8.29
N ALA A 371 -2.20 -6.15 -8.82
CA ALA A 371 -1.99 -6.31 -10.25
C ALA A 371 -3.19 -6.99 -10.94
N PHE A 372 -3.63 -8.14 -10.41
CA PHE A 372 -4.57 -9.00 -11.11
C PHE A 372 -6.03 -8.61 -10.92
N LEU A 373 -6.48 -8.30 -9.69
CA LEU A 373 -7.91 -8.07 -9.46
C LEU A 373 -8.43 -6.84 -10.24
N PRO A 374 -7.77 -5.66 -10.22
CA PRO A 374 -8.21 -4.54 -11.04
C PRO A 374 -8.13 -4.84 -12.55
N GLN A 375 -7.16 -5.65 -12.99
CA GLN A 375 -7.09 -6.09 -14.39
C GLN A 375 -8.30 -6.96 -14.74
N PHE A 376 -8.73 -7.88 -13.86
CA PHE A 376 -9.92 -8.68 -14.08
C PHE A 376 -11.20 -7.84 -14.13
N VAL A 377 -11.29 -6.76 -13.34
CA VAL A 377 -12.39 -5.78 -13.49
C VAL A 377 -12.48 -5.28 -14.92
N GLY A 378 -11.36 -4.84 -15.50
CA GLY A 378 -11.29 -4.35 -16.88
C GLY A 378 -11.66 -5.42 -17.93
N ILE A 379 -11.15 -6.64 -17.75
CA ILE A 379 -11.43 -7.76 -18.66
C ILE A 379 -12.93 -8.12 -18.64
N ILE A 380 -13.52 -8.25 -17.45
CA ILE A 380 -14.95 -8.58 -17.29
C ILE A 380 -15.80 -7.43 -17.84
N ALA A 381 -15.45 -6.18 -17.53
CA ALA A 381 -16.16 -5.01 -18.04
C ALA A 381 -16.17 -4.95 -19.58
N THR A 382 -15.06 -5.27 -20.22
CA THR A 382 -14.97 -5.32 -21.70
C THR A 382 -15.80 -6.46 -22.26
N LYS A 383 -15.71 -7.67 -21.69
CA LYS A 383 -16.44 -8.84 -22.20
C LYS A 383 -17.96 -8.78 -22.01
N SER A 384 -18.39 -8.21 -20.89
CA SER A 384 -19.81 -8.07 -20.53
C SER A 384 -20.43 -6.76 -21.02
N HIS A 385 -19.64 -5.86 -21.62
CA HIS A 385 -20.04 -4.49 -21.94
C HIS A 385 -20.61 -3.72 -20.74
N SER A 386 -20.22 -4.10 -19.51
CA SER A 386 -20.74 -3.52 -18.27
C SER A 386 -19.65 -3.39 -17.20
N LEU A 387 -19.29 -2.17 -16.85
CA LEU A 387 -18.35 -1.95 -15.76
C LEU A 387 -18.92 -2.40 -14.41
N ARG A 388 -20.25 -2.39 -14.23
CA ARG A 388 -20.90 -2.94 -13.03
C ARG A 388 -20.63 -4.44 -12.87
N ALA A 389 -20.62 -5.20 -13.97
CA ALA A 389 -20.22 -6.61 -13.95
C ALA A 389 -18.74 -6.75 -13.52
N GLY A 390 -17.87 -5.83 -13.94
CA GLY A 390 -16.48 -5.77 -13.46
C GLY A 390 -16.38 -5.61 -11.95
N PHE A 391 -17.23 -4.81 -11.31
CA PHE A 391 -17.26 -4.63 -9.86
C PHE A 391 -17.68 -5.88 -9.07
N MET A 392 -18.16 -6.94 -9.72
CA MET A 392 -18.31 -8.24 -9.07
C MET A 392 -16.96 -8.79 -8.57
N VAL A 393 -15.84 -8.45 -9.21
CA VAL A 393 -14.49 -8.91 -8.78
C VAL A 393 -14.17 -8.46 -7.35
N PRO A 394 -14.16 -7.16 -7.01
CA PRO A 394 -13.88 -6.73 -5.64
C PRO A 394 -14.98 -7.13 -4.65
N LEU A 395 -16.24 -7.27 -5.08
CA LEU A 395 -17.32 -7.79 -4.22
C LEU A 395 -17.06 -9.24 -3.85
N VAL A 396 -16.79 -10.12 -4.81
CA VAL A 396 -16.46 -11.53 -4.57
C VAL A 396 -15.18 -11.62 -3.73
N GLY A 397 -14.17 -10.80 -4.01
CA GLY A 397 -12.96 -10.69 -3.19
C GLY A 397 -13.28 -10.37 -1.72
N SER A 398 -14.18 -9.42 -1.47
CA SER A 398 -14.62 -9.07 -0.11
C SER A 398 -15.34 -10.21 0.58
N ILE A 399 -16.25 -10.92 -0.13
CA ILE A 399 -16.97 -12.08 0.40
C ILE A 399 -16.00 -13.22 0.74
N LEU A 400 -15.06 -13.52 -0.15
CA LEU A 400 -14.03 -14.54 0.09
C LEU A 400 -13.18 -14.22 1.30
N MET A 401 -12.83 -12.95 1.52
CA MET A 401 -12.11 -12.51 2.72
C MET A 401 -12.92 -12.75 3.99
N VAL A 402 -14.23 -12.46 3.99
CA VAL A 402 -15.11 -12.78 5.13
C VAL A 402 -15.08 -14.28 5.44
N LEU A 403 -15.24 -15.12 4.42
CA LEU A 403 -15.24 -16.58 4.58
C LEU A 403 -13.90 -17.12 5.10
N LEU A 404 -12.79 -16.62 4.57
CA LEU A 404 -11.45 -16.98 5.04
C LEU A 404 -11.19 -16.54 6.47
N ALA A 405 -11.56 -15.30 6.84
CA ALA A 405 -11.41 -14.79 8.19
C ALA A 405 -12.24 -15.57 9.22
N LEU A 406 -13.42 -16.05 8.84
CA LEU A 406 -14.23 -16.92 9.71
C LEU A 406 -13.59 -18.29 9.91
N ARG A 407 -12.92 -18.87 8.90
CA ARG A 407 -12.21 -20.15 9.02
C ARG A 407 -10.99 -20.05 9.93
N THR A 408 -10.19 -19.00 9.81
CA THR A 408 -9.01 -18.80 10.67
C THR A 408 -9.40 -18.67 12.15
N ARG A 409 -10.58 -18.12 12.46
CA ARG A 409 -11.12 -18.06 13.83
C ARG A 409 -11.34 -19.45 14.44
N THR A 410 -11.86 -20.41 13.68
CA THR A 410 -12.17 -21.75 14.20
C THR A 410 -10.93 -22.57 14.49
N GLU A 411 -9.82 -22.33 13.82
CA GLU A 411 -8.55 -23.02 14.06
C GLU A 411 -7.84 -22.50 15.32
N THR A 412 -7.83 -21.17 15.56
CA THR A 412 -7.23 -20.58 16.78
C THR A 412 -7.98 -20.97 18.06
N THR A 413 -9.30 -21.14 18.01
CA THR A 413 -10.09 -21.61 19.16
C THR A 413 -9.93 -23.12 19.44
N ARG A 414 -9.49 -23.92 18.49
CA ARG A 414 -9.23 -25.36 18.67
C ARG A 414 -7.83 -25.67 19.16
N SER A 415 -6.86 -24.76 18.99
CA SER A 415 -5.47 -24.93 19.38
C SER A 415 -5.16 -24.38 20.77
N SER A 416 -6.09 -23.75 21.47
CA SER A 416 -5.94 -23.37 22.88
C SER A 416 -6.26 -24.60 23.72
N PRO A 417 -5.28 -25.21 24.47
CA PRO A 417 -5.59 -26.26 25.44
C PRO A 417 -6.46 -25.69 26.57
N PRO A 418 -7.31 -26.52 27.21
CA PRO A 418 -8.23 -26.13 28.26
C PRO A 418 -7.54 -25.61 29.51
#